data_ef041ec6fed4ac25405e9720bab96f89
#
_entry.id   ef041ec6fed4ac25405e9720bab96f89
#
_cell.length_a   1.000
_cell.length_b   1.000
_cell.length_c   1.000
_cell.angle_alpha   90.00
_cell.angle_beta   90.00
_cell.angle_gamma   90.00
#
_symmetry.space_group_name_H-M   'P 1'
#
loop_
_entity.id
_entity.type
_entity.pdbx_description
1 polymer ?
#
loop_
_entity_poly.entity_id
_entity_poly.type
_entity_poly.pdbx_seq_one_letter_code
_entity_poly.pdbx_strand_id
1 'polypeptide(L)'
;MNIRKAVETDIGQWRRLVRTVRDSFPGLETDKALDEHKATALQFIKNEEAVAVFEESDLVGALLFSREHHAICFLAVDPKYRKKGIASQLLALALDELDKNKDVVVSTYRDTDKNAAPARSLYEKFGFQPEELISEFGYPCQVFRLHRQ
;
A
#
# COMPACT_ATOMS: atom_id res chain seq x y z
N MET A 1 -18.85 1.07 -5.71
CA MET A 1 -17.40 1.08 -5.49
C MET A 1 -16.73 0.34 -6.65
N ASN A 2 -15.73 0.95 -7.25
CA ASN A 2 -15.03 0.39 -8.40
C ASN A 2 -13.55 0.22 -8.11
N ILE A 3 -13.00 -0.95 -8.40
CA ILE A 3 -11.59 -1.25 -8.21
C ILE A 3 -10.98 -1.61 -9.57
N ARG A 4 -9.85 -0.98 -9.91
CA ARG A 4 -9.17 -1.23 -11.18
C ARG A 4 -7.71 -0.83 -11.10
N LYS A 5 -6.94 -1.20 -12.10
CA LYS A 5 -5.58 -0.70 -12.25
C LYS A 5 -5.61 0.82 -12.49
N ALA A 6 -4.70 1.52 -11.86
CA ALA A 6 -4.57 2.96 -12.02
C ALA A 6 -3.94 3.28 -13.37
N VAL A 7 -4.35 4.40 -13.95
CA VAL A 7 -3.80 4.92 -15.20
C VAL A 7 -3.21 6.31 -14.96
N GLU A 8 -2.44 6.82 -15.91
CA GLU A 8 -1.70 8.08 -15.73
C GLU A 8 -2.60 9.24 -15.30
N THR A 9 -3.81 9.32 -15.85
CA THR A 9 -4.73 10.41 -15.53
C THR A 9 -5.24 10.36 -14.09
N ASP A 10 -5.03 9.27 -13.38
CA ASP A 10 -5.40 9.17 -11.97
C ASP A 10 -4.40 9.84 -11.04
N ILE A 11 -3.25 10.28 -11.54
CA ILE A 11 -2.13 10.69 -10.67
C ILE A 11 -2.45 11.90 -9.80
N GLY A 12 -3.26 12.81 -10.28
CA GLY A 12 -3.68 13.98 -9.47
C GLY A 12 -4.47 13.57 -8.24
N GLN A 13 -5.42 12.67 -8.41
CA GLN A 13 -6.21 12.14 -7.29
C GLN A 13 -5.36 11.24 -6.38
N TRP A 14 -4.44 10.48 -6.97
CA TRP A 14 -3.50 9.67 -6.20
C TRP A 14 -2.69 10.52 -5.22
N ARG A 15 -2.10 11.60 -5.74
CA ARG A 15 -1.32 12.53 -4.91
C ARG A 15 -2.18 13.15 -3.81
N ARG A 16 -3.44 13.48 -4.13
CA ARG A 16 -4.37 14.03 -3.13
C ARG A 16 -4.63 13.03 -2.00
N LEU A 17 -4.85 11.76 -2.35
CA LEU A 17 -5.04 10.72 -1.33
C LEU A 17 -3.82 10.59 -0.45
N VAL A 18 -2.63 10.52 -1.03
CA VAL A 18 -1.38 10.40 -0.28
C VAL A 18 -1.21 11.59 0.67
N ARG A 19 -1.51 12.79 0.19
CA ARG A 19 -1.44 13.99 1.04
C ARG A 19 -2.40 13.89 2.22
N THR A 20 -3.58 13.36 2.01
CA THR A 20 -4.58 13.18 3.08
C THR A 20 -4.08 12.24 4.17
N VAL A 21 -3.31 11.20 3.81
CA VAL A 21 -2.87 10.17 4.75
C VAL A 21 -1.40 10.32 5.17
N ARG A 22 -0.73 11.40 4.75
CA ARG A 22 0.73 11.50 4.89
C ARG A 22 1.25 11.36 6.32
N ASP A 23 0.44 11.72 7.31
CA ASP A 23 0.86 11.63 8.71
C ASP A 23 1.01 10.18 9.18
N SER A 24 0.44 9.23 8.46
CA SER A 24 0.57 7.81 8.74
C SER A 24 1.72 7.15 7.98
N PHE A 25 2.47 7.91 7.18
CA PHE A 25 3.55 7.35 6.36
C PHE A 25 4.84 8.12 6.59
N PRO A 26 5.78 7.54 7.36
CA PRO A 26 7.11 8.16 7.52
C PRO A 26 7.76 8.42 6.18
N GLY A 27 8.34 9.61 6.04
CA GLY A 27 9.00 10.01 4.81
C GLY A 27 8.12 10.78 3.83
N LEU A 28 6.83 11.01 4.15
CA LEU A 28 5.91 11.75 3.27
C LEU A 28 5.47 13.10 3.86
N GLU A 29 6.21 13.62 4.85
CA GLU A 29 5.81 14.80 5.61
C GLU A 29 5.93 16.12 4.82
N THR A 30 6.71 16.14 3.73
CA THR A 30 6.94 17.36 2.95
C THR A 30 6.32 17.29 1.56
N ASP A 31 6.08 18.43 0.95
CA ASP A 31 5.60 18.50 -0.42
C ASP A 31 6.61 17.91 -1.40
N LYS A 32 7.90 18.07 -1.13
CA LYS A 32 8.96 17.46 -1.94
C LYS A 32 8.83 15.93 -1.92
N ALA A 33 8.60 15.36 -0.74
CA ALA A 33 8.42 13.91 -0.60
C ALA A 33 7.17 13.43 -1.33
N LEU A 34 6.08 14.21 -1.30
CA LEU A 34 4.88 13.88 -2.05
C LEU A 34 5.14 13.87 -3.56
N ASP A 35 5.92 14.81 -4.06
CA ASP A 35 6.26 14.86 -5.48
C ASP A 35 7.17 13.70 -5.89
N GLU A 36 8.08 13.28 -5.01
CA GLU A 36 8.90 12.10 -5.24
C GLU A 36 8.05 10.83 -5.25
N HIS A 37 7.08 10.73 -4.34
CA HIS A 37 6.14 9.62 -4.33
C HIS A 37 5.31 9.60 -5.62
N LYS A 38 4.86 10.75 -6.08
CA LYS A 38 4.11 10.88 -7.34
C LYS A 38 4.92 10.32 -8.50
N ALA A 39 6.20 10.67 -8.59
CA ALA A 39 7.07 10.15 -9.65
C ALA A 39 7.22 8.63 -9.56
N THR A 40 7.38 8.10 -8.36
CA THR A 40 7.45 6.66 -8.12
C THR A 40 6.14 5.99 -8.53
N ALA A 41 5.00 6.53 -8.12
CA ALA A 41 3.69 5.98 -8.46
C ALA A 41 3.48 5.92 -9.98
N LEU A 42 3.93 6.95 -10.71
CA LEU A 42 3.83 6.94 -12.17
C LEU A 42 4.60 5.79 -12.80
N GLN A 43 5.78 5.43 -12.25
CA GLN A 43 6.51 4.27 -12.75
C GLN A 43 5.73 2.97 -12.50
N PHE A 44 5.16 2.81 -11.31
CA PHE A 44 4.33 1.64 -11.01
C PHE A 44 3.10 1.57 -11.90
N ILE A 45 2.48 2.71 -12.18
CA ILE A 45 1.32 2.79 -13.08
C ILE A 45 1.72 2.32 -14.49
N LYS A 46 2.86 2.76 -14.99
CA LYS A 46 3.35 2.33 -16.31
C LYS A 46 3.59 0.84 -16.38
N ASN A 47 4.04 0.24 -15.28
CA ASN A 47 4.31 -1.18 -15.21
C ASN A 47 3.06 -2.00 -14.88
N GLU A 48 1.89 -1.37 -14.76
CA GLU A 48 0.64 -2.02 -14.36
C GLU A 48 0.75 -2.69 -12.99
N GLU A 49 1.43 -2.01 -12.07
CA GLU A 49 1.65 -2.46 -10.70
C GLU A 49 1.02 -1.50 -9.68
N ALA A 50 0.00 -0.79 -10.10
CA ALA A 50 -0.75 0.14 -9.24
C ALA A 50 -2.23 -0.13 -9.37
N VAL A 51 -2.92 -0.19 -8.21
CA VAL A 51 -4.35 -0.46 -8.14
C VAL A 51 -5.03 0.67 -7.38
N ALA A 52 -6.22 1.04 -7.81
CA ALA A 52 -6.98 2.11 -7.16
C ALA A 52 -8.43 1.71 -6.97
N VAL A 53 -9.03 2.23 -5.91
CA VAL A 53 -10.47 2.09 -5.63
C VAL A 53 -11.11 3.45 -5.74
N PHE A 54 -12.25 3.48 -6.43
CA PHE A 54 -13.02 4.71 -6.64
C PHE A 54 -14.41 4.55 -6.02
N GLU A 55 -14.83 5.55 -5.28
CA GLU A 55 -16.22 5.70 -4.86
C GLU A 55 -16.78 6.82 -5.72
N GLU A 56 -17.73 6.46 -6.61
CA GLU A 56 -18.15 7.32 -7.70
C GLU A 56 -16.92 7.72 -8.53
N SER A 57 -16.55 9.00 -8.56
CA SER A 57 -15.37 9.46 -9.31
C SER A 57 -14.17 9.78 -8.43
N ASP A 58 -14.28 9.57 -7.12
CA ASP A 58 -13.24 9.91 -6.16
C ASP A 58 -12.33 8.70 -5.88
N LEU A 59 -11.04 8.90 -6.00
CA LEU A 59 -10.05 7.87 -5.67
C LEU A 59 -9.90 7.82 -4.15
N VAL A 60 -10.31 6.71 -3.54
CA VAL A 60 -10.37 6.57 -2.07
C VAL A 60 -9.45 5.50 -1.52
N GLY A 61 -8.83 4.73 -2.36
CA GLY A 61 -7.83 3.72 -1.95
C GLY A 61 -6.82 3.48 -3.03
N ALA A 62 -5.60 3.12 -2.63
CA ALA A 62 -4.47 2.95 -3.55
C ALA A 62 -3.49 1.92 -3.04
N LEU A 63 -2.92 1.13 -3.93
CA LEU A 63 -1.92 0.13 -3.60
C LEU A 63 -0.88 0.05 -4.71
N LEU A 64 0.39 -0.03 -4.32
CA LEU A 64 1.50 -0.33 -5.22
C LEU A 64 2.07 -1.70 -4.86
N PHE A 65 2.36 -2.51 -5.88
CA PHE A 65 3.01 -3.80 -5.68
C PHE A 65 4.12 -3.98 -6.71
N SER A 66 5.09 -4.84 -6.40
CA SER A 66 6.24 -5.09 -7.27
C SER A 66 6.30 -6.58 -7.63
N ARG A 67 6.24 -6.88 -8.93
CA ARG A 67 6.44 -8.26 -9.41
C ARG A 67 7.91 -8.65 -9.31
N GLU A 68 8.81 -7.70 -9.50
CA GLU A 68 10.24 -7.96 -9.40
C GLU A 68 10.64 -8.41 -7.99
N HIS A 69 10.15 -7.70 -6.98
CA HIS A 69 10.51 -7.96 -5.58
C HIS A 69 9.49 -8.81 -4.84
N HIS A 70 8.38 -9.16 -5.46
CA HIS A 70 7.28 -9.88 -4.82
C HIS A 70 6.86 -9.21 -3.52
N ALA A 71 6.56 -7.92 -3.62
CA ALA A 71 6.32 -7.09 -2.44
C ALA A 71 5.10 -6.20 -2.63
N ILE A 72 4.44 -5.92 -1.52
CA ILE A 72 3.47 -4.83 -1.42
C ILE A 72 4.27 -3.61 -1.00
N CYS A 73 4.22 -2.56 -1.82
CA CYS A 73 5.10 -1.40 -1.63
C CYS A 73 4.40 -0.20 -1.01
N PHE A 74 3.09 -0.12 -1.14
CA PHE A 74 2.31 1.00 -0.59
C PHE A 74 0.84 0.59 -0.53
N LEU A 75 0.15 1.01 0.53
CA LEU A 75 -1.29 0.75 0.70
C LEU A 75 -1.88 1.87 1.53
N ALA A 76 -2.86 2.56 0.97
CA ALA A 76 -3.51 3.67 1.66
C ALA A 76 -5.00 3.69 1.37
N VAL A 77 -5.79 4.07 2.37
CA VAL A 77 -7.24 4.26 2.25
C VAL A 77 -7.60 5.57 2.91
N ASP A 78 -8.43 6.36 2.24
CA ASP A 78 -8.95 7.61 2.80
C ASP A 78 -9.65 7.31 4.13
N PRO A 79 -9.32 8.05 5.21
CA PRO A 79 -9.90 7.79 6.53
C PRO A 79 -11.43 7.77 6.54
N LYS A 80 -12.08 8.53 5.67
CA LYS A 80 -13.54 8.56 5.58
C LYS A 80 -14.14 7.26 5.07
N TYR A 81 -13.31 6.40 4.45
CA TYR A 81 -13.77 5.17 3.81
C TYR A 81 -13.19 3.92 4.46
N ARG A 82 -12.61 4.05 5.65
CA ARG A 82 -12.09 2.91 6.41
C ARG A 82 -13.22 2.03 6.94
N LYS A 83 -12.88 0.77 7.30
CA LYS A 83 -13.82 -0.22 7.81
C LYS A 83 -14.89 -0.64 6.80
N LYS A 84 -14.63 -0.45 5.51
CA LYS A 84 -15.51 -0.87 4.42
C LYS A 84 -14.91 -1.98 3.57
N GLY A 85 -13.79 -2.55 4.01
CA GLY A 85 -13.14 -3.65 3.29
C GLY A 85 -12.30 -3.22 2.09
N ILE A 86 -12.03 -1.92 1.92
CA ILE A 86 -11.29 -1.41 0.76
C ILE A 86 -9.86 -1.93 0.76
N ALA A 87 -9.15 -1.86 1.90
CA ALA A 87 -7.78 -2.36 1.99
C ALA A 87 -7.70 -3.85 1.69
N SER A 88 -8.67 -4.63 2.18
CA SER A 88 -8.73 -6.07 1.91
C SER A 88 -8.93 -6.36 0.43
N GLN A 89 -9.78 -5.60 -0.25
CA GLN A 89 -10.01 -5.76 -1.68
C GLN A 89 -8.78 -5.41 -2.50
N LEU A 90 -8.09 -4.33 -2.13
CA LEU A 90 -6.84 -3.93 -2.78
C LEU A 90 -5.77 -5.00 -2.62
N LEU A 91 -5.59 -5.49 -1.40
CA LEU A 91 -4.58 -6.51 -1.12
C LEU A 91 -4.90 -7.82 -1.85
N ALA A 92 -6.15 -8.24 -1.85
CA ALA A 92 -6.57 -9.46 -2.55
C ALA A 92 -6.27 -9.37 -4.05
N LEU A 93 -6.54 -8.22 -4.67
CA LEU A 93 -6.26 -8.04 -6.09
C LEU A 93 -4.76 -8.08 -6.38
N ALA A 94 -3.95 -7.40 -5.54
CA ALA A 94 -2.51 -7.41 -5.70
C ALA A 94 -1.93 -8.82 -5.56
N LEU A 95 -2.39 -9.57 -4.57
CA LEU A 95 -1.94 -10.94 -4.37
C LEU A 95 -2.32 -11.85 -5.55
N ASP A 96 -3.45 -11.59 -6.18
CA ASP A 96 -3.87 -12.34 -7.37
C ASP A 96 -2.99 -12.05 -8.58
N GLU A 97 -2.44 -10.83 -8.65
CA GLU A 97 -1.54 -10.41 -9.73
C GLU A 97 -0.11 -10.91 -9.54
N LEU A 98 0.27 -11.27 -8.33
CA LEU A 98 1.61 -11.77 -8.02
C LEU A 98 1.67 -13.29 -8.20
N ASP A 99 2.87 -13.83 -8.47
CA ASP A 99 3.08 -15.26 -8.64
C ASP A 99 2.64 -16.02 -7.38
N LYS A 100 1.72 -16.95 -7.54
CA LYS A 100 1.12 -17.68 -6.41
C LYS A 100 2.05 -18.72 -5.80
N ASN A 101 3.18 -18.97 -6.45
CA ASN A 101 4.18 -19.93 -5.97
C ASN A 101 5.37 -19.26 -5.29
N LYS A 102 5.32 -17.95 -5.12
CA LYS A 102 6.39 -17.19 -4.48
C LYS A 102 5.84 -16.42 -3.29
N ASP A 103 6.67 -16.30 -2.25
CA ASP A 103 6.33 -15.54 -1.07
C ASP A 103 6.15 -14.06 -1.40
N VAL A 104 5.33 -13.38 -0.62
CA VAL A 104 5.09 -11.94 -0.75
C VAL A 104 5.52 -11.27 0.55
N VAL A 105 6.23 -10.15 0.44
CA VAL A 105 6.68 -9.40 1.61
C VAL A 105 6.05 -8.01 1.63
N VAL A 106 5.93 -7.47 2.83
CA VAL A 106 5.52 -6.09 3.06
C VAL A 106 6.20 -5.61 4.34
N SER A 107 6.54 -4.32 4.39
CA SER A 107 7.06 -3.69 5.60
C SER A 107 5.98 -2.83 6.21
N THR A 108 5.82 -2.92 7.52
CA THR A 108 4.83 -2.13 8.25
C THR A 108 5.36 -1.74 9.62
N TYR A 109 4.56 -1.06 10.41
CA TYR A 109 4.94 -0.61 11.74
C TYR A 109 5.23 -1.78 12.68
N ARG A 110 6.11 -1.55 13.67
CA ARG A 110 6.33 -2.51 14.74
C ARG A 110 5.11 -2.52 15.67
N ASP A 111 4.92 -3.61 16.42
CA ASP A 111 3.75 -3.80 17.27
C ASP A 111 3.63 -2.74 18.38
N THR A 112 4.72 -2.09 18.76
CA THR A 112 4.72 -1.03 19.76
C THR A 112 4.33 0.34 19.20
N ASP A 113 4.19 0.47 17.89
CA ASP A 113 3.85 1.75 17.26
C ASP A 113 2.34 2.03 17.41
N LYS A 114 1.99 3.27 17.73
CA LYS A 114 0.59 3.66 17.90
C LYS A 114 -0.24 3.53 16.62
N ASN A 115 0.41 3.52 15.46
CA ASN A 115 -0.26 3.39 14.16
C ASN A 115 -0.30 1.96 13.65
N ALA A 116 0.17 0.99 14.44
CA ALA A 116 0.44 -0.37 13.97
C ALA A 116 -0.82 -1.19 13.71
N ALA A 117 -1.84 -1.05 14.56
CA ALA A 117 -2.92 -2.02 14.61
C ALA A 117 -3.66 -2.26 13.30
N PRO A 118 -4.09 -1.23 12.54
CA PRO A 118 -4.88 -1.49 11.33
C PRO A 118 -4.12 -2.30 10.27
N ALA A 119 -2.87 -1.92 9.97
CA ALA A 119 -2.08 -2.57 8.94
C ALA A 119 -1.67 -3.98 9.36
N ARG A 120 -1.18 -4.13 10.59
CA ARG A 120 -0.76 -5.43 11.10
C ARG A 120 -1.92 -6.41 11.12
N SER A 121 -3.10 -5.96 11.55
CA SER A 121 -4.31 -6.79 11.56
C SER A 121 -4.71 -7.23 10.17
N LEU A 122 -4.61 -6.35 9.19
CA LEU A 122 -4.90 -6.67 7.79
C LEU A 122 -3.97 -7.76 7.27
N TYR A 123 -2.67 -7.59 7.47
CA TYR A 123 -1.69 -8.56 6.96
C TYR A 123 -1.81 -9.90 7.67
N GLU A 124 -2.01 -9.90 8.98
CA GLU A 124 -2.22 -11.15 9.73
C GLU A 124 -3.47 -11.88 9.25
N LYS A 125 -4.55 -11.16 8.96
CA LYS A 125 -5.79 -11.74 8.45
C LYS A 125 -5.56 -12.46 7.12
N PHE A 126 -4.65 -11.96 6.29
CA PHE A 126 -4.33 -12.58 5.01
C PHE A 126 -3.29 -13.70 5.13
N GLY A 127 -2.81 -14.00 6.33
CA GLY A 127 -1.86 -15.06 6.56
C GLY A 127 -0.40 -14.64 6.57
N PHE A 128 -0.12 -13.34 6.49
CA PHE A 128 1.24 -12.84 6.62
C PHE A 128 1.73 -13.03 8.05
N GLN A 129 3.00 -13.37 8.20
CA GLN A 129 3.62 -13.58 9.50
C GLN A 129 4.73 -12.56 9.73
N PRO A 130 4.84 -12.03 10.97
CA PRO A 130 5.90 -11.06 11.28
C PRO A 130 7.27 -11.75 11.24
N GLU A 131 8.25 -11.03 10.69
CA GLU A 131 9.62 -11.50 10.59
C GLU A 131 10.57 -10.44 11.17
N GLU A 132 11.66 -10.15 10.45
CA GLU A 132 12.74 -9.30 10.96
C GLU A 132 12.31 -7.86 11.21
N LEU A 133 12.94 -7.26 12.20
CA LEU A 133 12.81 -5.83 12.46
C LEU A 133 13.83 -5.09 11.59
N ILE A 134 13.37 -4.03 10.93
CA ILE A 134 14.20 -3.23 10.05
C ILE A 134 13.96 -1.74 10.30
N SER A 135 14.68 -0.89 9.59
CA SER A 135 14.40 0.54 9.52
C SER A 135 14.20 0.92 8.07
N GLU A 136 13.15 1.71 7.80
CA GLU A 136 12.93 2.30 6.50
C GLU A 136 12.82 3.81 6.67
N PHE A 137 13.57 4.57 5.87
CA PHE A 137 13.62 6.03 5.98
C PHE A 137 13.94 6.48 7.40
N GLY A 138 14.79 5.70 8.11
CA GLY A 138 15.10 5.97 9.51
C GLY A 138 13.99 5.67 10.50
N TYR A 139 12.90 5.03 10.07
CA TYR A 139 11.76 4.71 10.91
C TYR A 139 11.72 3.22 11.23
N PRO A 140 11.42 2.83 12.51
CA PRO A 140 11.36 1.42 12.87
C PRO A 140 10.19 0.72 12.21
N CYS A 141 10.48 -0.37 11.49
CA CYS A 141 9.49 -1.17 10.79
C CYS A 141 9.71 -2.65 11.04
N GLN A 142 8.80 -3.46 10.57
CA GLN A 142 8.89 -4.92 10.62
C GLN A 142 8.45 -5.50 9.29
N VAL A 143 9.20 -6.49 8.80
CA VAL A 143 8.82 -7.22 7.60
C VAL A 143 7.76 -8.25 7.96
N PHE A 144 6.73 -8.33 7.13
CA PHE A 144 5.73 -9.41 7.18
C PHE A 144 5.85 -10.22 5.91
N ARG A 145 5.72 -11.52 6.02
CA ARG A 145 5.85 -12.42 4.88
C ARG A 145 4.64 -13.34 4.78
N LEU A 146 4.11 -13.44 3.57
CA LEU A 146 3.09 -14.43 3.21
C LEU A 146 3.80 -15.59 2.51
N HIS A 147 3.78 -16.76 3.11
CA HIS A 147 4.34 -17.97 2.53
C HIS A 147 3.32 -18.58 1.59
N ARG A 148 3.68 -18.80 0.31
CA ARG A 148 2.75 -19.21 -0.73
C ARG A 148 3.16 -20.50 -1.46
N GLN A 149 3.90 -21.33 -0.81
CA GLN A 149 4.28 -22.59 -1.42
C GLN A 149 3.45 -23.75 -0.94
#